data_4d054e906b997a7c45286aa995852613
#
_entry.id   4d054e906b997a7c45286aa995852613
#
_cell.length_a   1.000
_cell.length_b   1.000
_cell.length_c   1.000
_cell.angle_alpha   90.00
_cell.angle_beta   90.00
_cell.angle_gamma   90.00
#
_symmetry.space_group_name_H-M   'P 1'
#
loop_
_entity.id
_entity.type
_entity.pdbx_description
1 polymer ?
#
loop_
_entity_poly.entity_id
_entity_poly.type
_entity_poly.pdbx_seq_one_letter_code
_entity_poly.pdbx_strand_id
1 'polypeptide(L)'
;TIAHPQEKLGEMAAELILEKKQKSPGRRKQRQTPDFPGTHRKRIHRRKKSVNRDEKIEKNPREEKTMGMDAKTAILEQKTALGIEFGSTRIKAVLIGADNAPIASGDHEWENRYDNGVWTYTLEDIWTGLQDAYTKMAADVKEKYDITLTRVGAIGFSAMMHGYMAFDKAGNLLVPFRTWRNNITEEASEKLTDLFGFHIPQRWTIAHLYQAILNGEPHVADIDYVTTLAGYIQWKMTGERVVGVGEASGIFPIDSETNTYFADMIAKFDEAVADKAYSWKALDVLPHVLTAGDNAGVLTKEGAALLDMSGNLEAGIPLCPPEGDAGTGMAATNSVRVRTGNVSAGTSVFAMIVLEKNLSKVYPEIDMVTTPSGHPVAMVHCQNCTSDLNAWVNLFREFAQTFGMEISTNDLFGKLYNKALEGDADCGGLLAYNYFSGEHVTGFNEGRPVFARTPDAKFNLANFMRVNLFTSLGALKVGLDILMK
;
A
#
# COMPACT_ATOMS: atom_id res chain seq x y z
N THR A 1 4.22 -23.69 0.76
CA THR A 1 3.62 -22.39 1.08
C THR A 1 2.47 -22.18 0.13
N ILE A 2 1.24 -22.23 0.63
CA ILE A 2 0.03 -21.92 -0.13
C ILE A 2 -0.02 -20.39 -0.13
N ALA A 3 0.16 -19.75 -1.29
CA ALA A 3 0.04 -18.31 -1.45
C ALA A 3 -1.33 -17.84 -0.95
N HIS A 4 -1.37 -16.74 -0.21
CA HIS A 4 -2.61 -16.14 0.28
C HIS A 4 -3.52 -15.82 -0.92
N PRO A 5 -4.86 -15.97 -0.85
CA PRO A 5 -5.77 -15.72 -1.98
C PRO A 5 -5.59 -14.36 -2.66
N GLN A 6 -5.18 -13.34 -1.90
CA GLN A 6 -4.89 -12.00 -2.42
C GLN A 6 -3.61 -11.93 -3.26
N GLU A 7 -2.56 -12.69 -2.91
CA GLU A 7 -1.35 -12.81 -3.73
C GLU A 7 -1.67 -13.44 -5.09
N LYS A 8 -2.52 -14.47 -5.09
CA LYS A 8 -2.93 -15.15 -6.32
C LYS A 8 -3.81 -14.26 -7.21
N LEU A 9 -4.64 -13.40 -6.63
CA LEU A 9 -5.40 -12.40 -7.38
C LEU A 9 -4.47 -11.36 -8.03
N GLY A 10 -3.42 -10.94 -7.33
CA GLY A 10 -2.39 -10.02 -7.84
C GLY A 10 -1.60 -10.63 -9.00
N GLU A 11 -1.18 -11.89 -8.90
CA GLU A 11 -0.50 -12.63 -9.98
C GLU A 11 -1.40 -12.76 -11.21
N MET A 12 -2.66 -13.16 -11.02
CA MET A 12 -3.64 -13.27 -12.12
C MET A 12 -3.92 -11.92 -12.78
N ALA A 13 -3.97 -10.82 -12.00
CA ALA A 13 -4.12 -9.48 -12.53
C ALA A 13 -2.94 -9.08 -13.42
N ALA A 14 -1.72 -9.37 -12.99
CA ALA A 14 -0.50 -9.11 -13.76
C ALA A 14 -0.47 -9.92 -15.06
N GLU A 15 -0.82 -11.22 -15.02
CA GLU A 15 -0.89 -12.08 -16.22
C GLU A 15 -1.92 -11.57 -17.23
N LEU A 16 -3.11 -11.18 -16.79
CA LEU A 16 -4.17 -10.68 -17.66
C LEU A 16 -3.81 -9.34 -18.33
N ILE A 17 -3.06 -8.49 -17.64
CA ILE A 17 -2.53 -7.23 -18.21
C ILE A 17 -1.45 -7.53 -19.26
N LEU A 18 -0.57 -8.51 -19.01
CA LEU A 18 0.53 -8.88 -19.90
C LEU A 18 0.06 -9.65 -21.15
N GLU A 19 -0.93 -10.54 -21.06
CA GLU A 19 -1.46 -11.28 -22.22
C GLU A 19 -2.05 -10.37 -23.29
N LYS A 20 -2.68 -9.23 -22.93
CA LYS A 20 -3.18 -8.26 -23.91
C LYS A 20 -2.07 -7.54 -24.67
N LYS A 21 -0.88 -7.35 -24.11
CA LYS A 21 0.27 -6.74 -24.84
C LYS A 21 0.78 -7.62 -25.97
N GLN A 22 0.64 -8.95 -25.88
CA GLN A 22 1.11 -9.87 -26.93
C GLN A 22 0.12 -9.99 -28.10
N LYS A 23 -1.14 -9.57 -27.96
CA LYS A 23 -2.21 -9.76 -28.98
C LYS A 23 -2.60 -8.50 -29.76
N SER A 24 -1.90 -7.38 -29.60
CA SER A 24 -2.12 -6.20 -30.45
C SER A 24 -1.45 -6.40 -31.83
N PRO A 25 -2.21 -6.40 -32.94
CA PRO A 25 -1.62 -6.60 -34.27
C PRO A 25 -0.83 -5.34 -34.66
N GLY A 26 0.48 -5.46 -34.64
CA GLY A 26 1.37 -4.45 -35.20
C GLY A 26 1.08 -4.25 -36.68
N ARG A 27 0.69 -3.05 -37.10
CA ARG A 27 0.66 -2.62 -38.50
C ARG A 27 2.08 -2.78 -39.10
N ARG A 28 2.31 -3.87 -39.80
CA ARG A 28 3.51 -4.06 -40.65
C ARG A 28 3.46 -3.06 -41.81
N LYS A 29 4.29 -2.04 -41.73
CA LYS A 29 4.75 -1.36 -42.96
C LYS A 29 5.77 -2.28 -43.62
N GLN A 30 5.45 -2.75 -44.84
CA GLN A 30 6.41 -3.42 -45.73
C GLN A 30 7.59 -2.48 -46.00
N ARG A 31 8.79 -2.92 -45.64
CA ARG A 31 10.05 -2.47 -46.25
C ARG A 31 10.69 -3.67 -46.90
N GLN A 32 10.91 -3.53 -48.20
CA GLN A 32 11.66 -4.45 -49.05
C GLN A 32 13.09 -4.60 -48.52
N THR A 33 13.56 -5.84 -48.43
CA THR A 33 14.98 -6.17 -48.22
C THR A 33 15.55 -6.73 -49.52
N PRO A 34 16.83 -6.42 -49.85
CA PRO A 34 17.54 -7.05 -50.98
C PRO A 34 18.09 -8.42 -50.56
N ASP A 35 18.12 -9.32 -51.55
CA ASP A 35 18.69 -10.65 -51.49
C ASP A 35 20.21 -10.65 -51.29
N PHE A 36 20.71 -11.60 -50.47
CA PHE A 36 22.05 -12.19 -50.60
C PHE A 36 22.03 -13.68 -50.24
N PRO A 37 22.89 -14.52 -50.90
CA PRO A 37 22.70 -15.97 -51.06
C PRO A 37 23.50 -16.85 -50.08
N GLY A 38 22.89 -17.96 -49.73
CA GLY A 38 23.49 -19.30 -49.57
C GLY A 38 24.49 -19.54 -48.44
N THR A 39 24.15 -20.47 -47.50
CA THR A 39 25.02 -21.61 -47.16
C THR A 39 24.30 -22.67 -46.29
N HIS A 40 24.37 -23.87 -46.77
CA HIS A 40 24.32 -25.23 -46.18
C HIS A 40 23.69 -25.54 -44.83
N ARG A 41 22.59 -26.29 -44.88
CA ARG A 41 22.07 -27.16 -43.83
C ARG A 41 22.98 -28.36 -43.56
N LYS A 42 23.39 -28.61 -42.31
CA LYS A 42 23.78 -29.92 -41.79
C LYS A 42 22.78 -30.41 -40.76
N ARG A 43 22.11 -31.54 -41.09
CA ARG A 43 21.31 -32.35 -40.16
C ARG A 43 22.25 -33.08 -39.19
N ILE A 44 21.97 -33.01 -37.90
CA ILE A 44 22.59 -33.86 -36.89
C ILE A 44 21.50 -34.76 -36.30
N HIS A 45 21.63 -36.06 -36.53
CA HIS A 45 20.86 -37.11 -35.90
C HIS A 45 21.26 -37.26 -34.42
N ARG A 46 20.32 -37.21 -33.50
CA ARG A 46 20.55 -37.65 -32.11
C ARG A 46 20.07 -39.08 -31.93
N ARG A 47 21.02 -39.97 -31.71
CA ARG A 47 20.82 -41.35 -31.21
C ARG A 47 20.45 -41.29 -29.71
N LYS A 48 19.37 -41.99 -29.32
CA LYS A 48 19.07 -42.36 -27.95
C LYS A 48 20.08 -43.41 -27.48
N LYS A 49 20.76 -43.18 -26.38
CA LYS A 49 21.40 -44.23 -25.56
C LYS A 49 20.84 -44.15 -24.15
N SER A 50 20.23 -45.23 -23.72
CA SER A 50 19.90 -45.54 -22.33
C SER A 50 21.18 -45.92 -21.58
N VAL A 51 21.44 -45.30 -20.45
CA VAL A 51 22.43 -45.79 -19.50
C VAL A 51 21.85 -45.66 -18.07
N ASN A 52 21.58 -46.83 -17.49
CA ASN A 52 21.47 -46.97 -16.04
C ASN A 52 22.85 -46.78 -15.46
N ARG A 53 22.97 -45.96 -14.40
CA ARG A 53 23.98 -46.14 -13.38
C ARG A 53 23.66 -45.32 -12.15
N ASP A 54 23.58 -46.01 -11.02
CA ASP A 54 23.72 -45.50 -9.68
C ASP A 54 25.11 -44.84 -9.55
N GLU A 55 25.16 -43.52 -9.55
CA GLU A 55 26.35 -42.78 -9.12
C GLU A 55 26.01 -41.93 -7.91
N LYS A 56 26.68 -42.25 -6.81
CA LYS A 56 26.77 -41.43 -5.61
C LYS A 56 27.16 -40.01 -6.01
N ILE A 57 26.26 -39.06 -5.80
CA ILE A 57 26.54 -37.64 -5.95
C ILE A 57 27.50 -37.24 -4.81
N GLU A 58 28.79 -37.12 -5.10
CA GLU A 58 29.73 -36.39 -4.27
C GLU A 58 29.28 -34.93 -4.20
N LYS A 59 28.98 -34.48 -3.00
CA LYS A 59 28.62 -33.09 -2.72
C LYS A 59 29.82 -32.18 -3.08
N ASN A 60 29.59 -31.31 -4.03
CA ASN A 60 30.54 -30.27 -4.44
C ASN A 60 30.78 -29.30 -3.26
N PRO A 61 32.04 -29.09 -2.80
CA PRO A 61 32.35 -28.26 -1.61
C PRO A 61 32.33 -26.74 -1.88
N ARG A 62 31.61 -26.26 -2.87
CA ARG A 62 31.54 -24.82 -3.22
C ARG A 62 30.17 -24.18 -3.08
N GLU A 63 29.26 -24.76 -2.34
CA GLU A 63 28.18 -24.01 -1.70
C GLU A 63 28.60 -23.70 -0.26
N GLU A 64 29.55 -22.79 -0.08
CA GLU A 64 29.55 -21.95 1.10
C GLU A 64 28.25 -21.13 1.06
N LYS A 65 27.16 -21.70 1.62
CA LYS A 65 26.09 -20.92 2.18
C LYS A 65 26.82 -19.86 3.03
N THR A 66 26.71 -18.59 2.66
CA THR A 66 26.79 -17.50 3.62
C THR A 66 25.80 -17.87 4.71
N MET A 67 26.28 -18.46 5.80
CA MET A 67 25.47 -18.76 6.98
C MET A 67 25.04 -17.40 7.49
N GLY A 68 23.80 -17.02 7.20
CA GLY A 68 23.15 -15.89 7.82
C GLY A 68 23.29 -16.03 9.33
N MET A 69 23.51 -14.94 10.02
CA MET A 69 23.56 -14.91 11.48
C MET A 69 22.29 -15.58 12.02
N ASP A 70 22.40 -16.53 12.95
CA ASP A 70 21.21 -17.13 13.55
C ASP A 70 20.42 -16.06 14.33
N ALA A 71 19.12 -16.27 14.46
CA ALA A 71 18.21 -15.29 15.05
C ALA A 71 18.61 -14.91 16.49
N LYS A 72 19.03 -15.91 17.29
CA LYS A 72 19.45 -15.67 18.68
C LYS A 72 20.67 -14.75 18.76
N THR A 73 21.67 -15.00 17.93
CA THR A 73 22.87 -14.17 17.82
C THR A 73 22.52 -12.78 17.31
N ALA A 74 21.64 -12.65 16.31
CA ALA A 74 21.19 -11.36 15.81
C ALA A 74 20.53 -10.50 16.90
N ILE A 75 19.70 -11.10 17.75
CA ILE A 75 19.06 -10.41 18.89
C ILE A 75 20.13 -9.95 19.90
N LEU A 76 21.03 -10.86 20.32
CA LEU A 76 22.07 -10.57 21.31
C LEU A 76 23.07 -9.50 20.83
N GLU A 77 23.39 -9.49 19.54
CA GLU A 77 24.30 -8.51 18.94
C GLU A 77 23.56 -7.23 18.49
N GLN A 78 22.24 -7.10 18.76
CA GLN A 78 21.42 -5.95 18.38
C GLN A 78 21.42 -5.67 16.85
N LYS A 79 21.55 -6.72 16.05
CA LYS A 79 21.54 -6.71 14.57
C LYS A 79 20.15 -7.06 14.02
N THR A 80 19.13 -6.56 14.67
CA THR A 80 17.73 -6.75 14.32
C THR A 80 17.08 -5.41 13.99
N ALA A 81 16.02 -5.42 13.22
CA ALA A 81 15.17 -4.24 13.01
C ALA A 81 13.73 -4.55 13.42
N LEU A 82 13.10 -3.60 14.09
CA LEU A 82 11.69 -3.67 14.48
C LEU A 82 10.87 -2.80 13.54
N GLY A 83 9.99 -3.42 12.76
CA GLY A 83 8.98 -2.73 11.96
C GLY A 83 7.63 -2.78 12.67
N ILE A 84 6.95 -1.64 12.75
CA ILE A 84 5.59 -1.55 13.32
C ILE A 84 4.68 -0.89 12.28
N GLU A 85 3.61 -1.61 11.89
CA GLU A 85 2.60 -1.16 10.93
C GLU A 85 1.27 -0.89 11.61
N PHE A 86 0.69 0.29 11.40
CA PHE A 86 -0.67 0.65 11.78
C PHE A 86 -1.59 0.52 10.55
N GLY A 87 -2.01 -0.72 10.26
CA GLY A 87 -3.00 -0.97 9.21
C GLY A 87 -4.42 -0.65 9.68
N SER A 88 -5.37 -0.56 8.74
CA SER A 88 -6.75 -0.13 9.05
C SER A 88 -7.54 -1.07 9.98
N THR A 89 -7.13 -2.34 10.10
CA THR A 89 -7.82 -3.33 10.94
C THR A 89 -6.91 -4.01 11.94
N ARG A 90 -5.60 -3.76 11.85
CA ARG A 90 -4.61 -4.45 12.68
C ARG A 90 -3.33 -3.63 12.79
N ILE A 91 -2.79 -3.55 14.01
CA ILE A 91 -1.44 -3.08 14.28
C ILE A 91 -0.54 -4.31 14.37
N LYS A 92 0.62 -4.29 13.69
CA LYS A 92 1.58 -5.40 13.68
C LYS A 92 2.96 -4.91 14.06
N ALA A 93 3.62 -5.66 14.95
CA ALA A 93 5.03 -5.49 15.28
C ALA A 93 5.80 -6.72 14.82
N VAL A 94 6.84 -6.53 14.00
CA VAL A 94 7.65 -7.64 13.46
C VAL A 94 9.13 -7.33 13.67
N LEU A 95 9.81 -8.23 14.35
CA LEU A 95 11.27 -8.21 14.50
C LEU A 95 11.88 -9.04 13.38
N ILE A 96 12.83 -8.46 12.63
CA ILE A 96 13.53 -9.12 11.53
C ILE A 96 15.03 -9.17 11.78
N GLY A 97 15.69 -10.17 11.19
CA GLY A 97 17.15 -10.32 11.18
C GLY A 97 17.81 -9.65 9.97
N ALA A 98 19.11 -9.84 9.85
CA ALA A 98 19.91 -9.28 8.75
C ALA A 98 19.54 -9.83 7.36
N ASP A 99 18.88 -10.98 7.30
CA ASP A 99 18.37 -11.60 6.08
C ASP A 99 16.91 -11.17 5.75
N ASN A 100 16.37 -10.21 6.51
CA ASN A 100 14.99 -9.74 6.47
C ASN A 100 13.95 -10.83 6.81
N ALA A 101 14.36 -11.97 7.35
CA ALA A 101 13.42 -12.99 7.80
C ALA A 101 12.77 -12.60 9.14
N PRO A 102 11.46 -12.83 9.30
CA PRO A 102 10.79 -12.61 10.59
C PRO A 102 11.35 -13.52 11.68
N ILE A 103 11.77 -12.91 12.79
CA ILE A 103 12.25 -13.58 14.00
C ILE A 103 11.09 -13.77 15.00
N ALA A 104 10.37 -12.69 15.25
CA ALA A 104 9.24 -12.68 16.17
C ALA A 104 8.19 -11.68 15.68
N SER A 105 6.95 -11.87 16.12
CA SER A 105 5.86 -10.98 15.76
C SER A 105 4.81 -10.88 16.85
N GLY A 106 4.07 -9.78 16.85
CA GLY A 106 2.88 -9.55 17.65
C GLY A 106 1.90 -8.68 16.90
N ASP A 107 0.62 -8.81 17.21
CA ASP A 107 -0.41 -8.03 16.56
C ASP A 107 -1.56 -7.69 17.49
N HIS A 108 -2.28 -6.63 17.13
CA HIS A 108 -3.48 -6.15 17.80
C HIS A 108 -4.56 -5.83 16.77
N GLU A 109 -5.74 -6.42 16.92
CA GLU A 109 -6.90 -6.08 16.09
C GLU A 109 -7.59 -4.83 16.65
N TRP A 110 -7.88 -3.89 15.78
CA TRP A 110 -8.59 -2.67 16.10
C TRP A 110 -9.57 -2.28 15.01
N GLU A 111 -10.44 -1.31 15.27
CA GLU A 111 -11.51 -0.96 14.36
C GLU A 111 -11.62 0.56 14.17
N ASN A 112 -11.80 0.99 12.91
CA ASN A 112 -12.11 2.37 12.57
C ASN A 112 -13.56 2.68 12.96
N ARG A 113 -13.77 3.68 13.81
CA ARG A 113 -15.09 4.07 14.32
C ARG A 113 -15.63 5.25 13.54
N TYR A 114 -16.94 5.24 13.34
CA TYR A 114 -17.66 6.39 12.82
C TYR A 114 -18.33 7.12 13.98
N ASP A 115 -17.76 8.26 14.37
CA ASP A 115 -18.23 9.06 15.48
C ASP A 115 -18.49 10.51 15.06
N ASN A 116 -19.67 11.03 15.38
CA ASN A 116 -20.08 12.41 15.07
C ASN A 116 -19.83 12.84 13.61
N GLY A 117 -20.03 11.95 12.65
CA GLY A 117 -19.80 12.23 11.23
C GLY A 117 -18.36 12.06 10.75
N VAL A 118 -17.47 11.54 11.59
CA VAL A 118 -16.05 11.38 11.29
C VAL A 118 -15.59 9.94 11.50
N TRP A 119 -14.90 9.36 10.52
CA TRP A 119 -14.17 8.12 10.67
C TRP A 119 -12.86 8.38 11.42
N THR A 120 -12.69 7.73 12.59
CA THR A 120 -11.62 8.04 13.54
C THR A 120 -11.09 6.81 14.28
N TYR A 121 -9.92 6.95 14.90
CA TYR A 121 -9.40 6.15 16.00
C TYR A 121 -9.07 7.12 17.14
N THR A 122 -9.31 6.71 18.39
CA THR A 122 -8.90 7.52 19.55
C THR A 122 -7.40 7.39 19.81
N LEU A 123 -6.81 8.37 20.50
CA LEU A 123 -5.41 8.25 20.93
C LEU A 123 -5.21 7.04 21.85
N GLU A 124 -6.21 6.70 22.66
CA GLU A 124 -6.20 5.52 23.53
C GLU A 124 -6.12 4.22 22.70
N ASP A 125 -6.92 4.10 21.64
CA ASP A 125 -6.86 2.93 20.74
C ASP A 125 -5.48 2.79 20.11
N ILE A 126 -4.88 3.90 19.66
CA ILE A 126 -3.55 3.94 19.05
C ILE A 126 -2.49 3.40 20.00
N TRP A 127 -2.45 3.94 21.26
CA TRP A 127 -1.45 3.56 22.23
C TRP A 127 -1.66 2.16 22.78
N THR A 128 -2.89 1.79 23.10
CA THR A 128 -3.22 0.44 23.58
C THR A 128 -2.85 -0.61 22.54
N GLY A 129 -3.19 -0.36 21.29
CA GLY A 129 -2.89 -1.29 20.21
C GLY A 129 -1.39 -1.42 19.90
N LEU A 130 -0.65 -0.31 19.92
CA LEU A 130 0.81 -0.31 19.77
C LEU A 130 1.49 -1.12 20.88
N GLN A 131 1.13 -0.83 22.12
CA GLN A 131 1.69 -1.49 23.31
C GLN A 131 1.39 -2.98 23.35
N ASP A 132 0.17 -3.40 22.98
CA ASP A 132 -0.23 -4.80 22.93
C ASP A 132 0.55 -5.55 21.82
N ALA A 133 0.64 -4.98 20.61
CA ALA A 133 1.40 -5.56 19.52
C ALA A 133 2.89 -5.72 19.85
N TYR A 134 3.51 -4.69 20.45
CA TYR A 134 4.90 -4.76 20.91
C TYR A 134 5.09 -5.82 22.01
N THR A 135 4.22 -5.82 23.02
CA THR A 135 4.29 -6.77 24.15
C THR A 135 4.22 -8.20 23.67
N LYS A 136 3.30 -8.51 22.74
CA LYS A 136 3.19 -9.86 22.13
C LYS A 136 4.44 -10.22 21.34
N MET A 137 5.00 -9.30 20.57
CA MET A 137 6.26 -9.54 19.84
C MET A 137 7.43 -9.80 20.80
N ALA A 138 7.57 -9.02 21.87
CA ALA A 138 8.61 -9.22 22.87
C ALA A 138 8.43 -10.54 23.63
N ALA A 139 7.18 -10.95 23.90
CA ALA A 139 6.85 -12.25 24.50
C ALA A 139 7.22 -13.40 23.54
N ASP A 140 6.97 -13.27 22.25
CA ASP A 140 7.35 -14.25 21.22
C ASP A 140 8.89 -14.41 21.13
N VAL A 141 9.66 -13.31 21.29
CA VAL A 141 11.13 -13.37 21.45
C VAL A 141 11.51 -14.17 22.69
N LYS A 142 10.87 -13.88 23.82
CA LYS A 142 11.16 -14.57 25.09
C LYS A 142 10.83 -16.05 25.02
N GLU A 143 9.71 -16.41 24.42
CA GLU A 143 9.29 -17.81 24.27
C GLU A 143 10.25 -18.61 23.35
N LYS A 144 10.61 -18.04 22.19
CA LYS A 144 11.41 -18.76 21.19
C LYS A 144 12.89 -18.84 21.52
N TYR A 145 13.45 -17.80 22.17
CA TYR A 145 14.91 -17.65 22.33
C TYR A 145 15.37 -17.57 23.79
N ASP A 146 14.44 -17.45 24.74
CA ASP A 146 14.71 -17.21 26.17
C ASP A 146 15.52 -15.91 26.40
N ILE A 147 15.22 -14.85 25.61
CA ILE A 147 15.86 -13.54 25.73
C ILE A 147 14.79 -12.52 26.11
N THR A 148 15.09 -11.64 27.08
CA THR A 148 14.33 -10.41 27.30
C THR A 148 14.86 -9.37 26.34
N LEU A 149 13.98 -8.85 25.46
CA LEU A 149 14.35 -7.86 24.45
C LEU A 149 14.55 -6.49 25.13
N THR A 150 15.78 -5.98 25.14
CA THR A 150 16.09 -4.67 25.72
C THR A 150 16.52 -3.65 24.65
N ARG A 151 16.95 -4.12 23.48
CA ARG A 151 17.41 -3.25 22.40
C ARG A 151 17.29 -3.94 21.04
N VAL A 152 17.05 -3.14 20.01
CA VAL A 152 17.12 -3.52 18.60
C VAL A 152 18.06 -2.58 17.85
N GLY A 153 18.50 -2.95 16.66
CA GLY A 153 19.41 -2.12 15.86
C GLY A 153 18.76 -0.86 15.29
N ALA A 154 17.48 -0.95 14.91
CA ALA A 154 16.67 0.17 14.41
C ALA A 154 15.17 -0.09 14.59
N ILE A 155 14.38 0.98 14.60
CA ILE A 155 12.91 0.92 14.59
C ILE A 155 12.39 1.70 13.38
N GLY A 156 11.36 1.17 12.71
CA GLY A 156 10.64 1.85 11.64
C GLY A 156 9.12 1.76 11.85
N PHE A 157 8.45 2.87 11.59
CA PHE A 157 6.98 2.95 11.62
C PHE A 157 6.41 3.08 10.22
N SER A 158 5.36 2.32 9.97
CA SER A 158 4.49 2.43 8.82
C SER A 158 3.06 2.60 9.30
N ALA A 159 2.27 3.45 8.65
CA ALA A 159 0.86 3.61 9.02
C ALA A 159 -0.01 3.75 7.77
N MET A 160 -1.32 3.54 7.94
CA MET A 160 -2.29 3.93 6.93
C MET A 160 -2.01 5.37 6.49
N MET A 161 -1.80 5.57 5.22
CA MET A 161 -1.42 6.85 4.65
C MET A 161 -2.57 7.88 4.75
N HIS A 162 -2.23 9.17 4.71
CA HIS A 162 -3.18 10.28 4.73
C HIS A 162 -3.84 10.55 6.09
N GLY A 163 -4.89 11.38 6.08
CA GLY A 163 -5.63 11.78 7.26
C GLY A 163 -5.12 13.08 7.86
N TYR A 164 -5.72 13.48 8.99
CA TYR A 164 -5.49 14.79 9.58
C TYR A 164 -5.49 14.70 11.11
N MET A 165 -4.36 15.00 11.70
CA MET A 165 -4.15 15.17 13.13
C MET A 165 -3.56 16.56 13.38
N ALA A 166 -4.30 17.41 14.07
CA ALA A 166 -3.89 18.78 14.40
C ALA A 166 -3.66 18.94 15.89
N PHE A 167 -2.54 19.52 16.26
CA PHE A 167 -2.10 19.67 17.65
C PHE A 167 -1.84 21.13 17.99
N ASP A 168 -2.13 21.49 19.22
CA ASP A 168 -1.75 22.78 19.81
C ASP A 168 -0.28 22.78 20.25
N LYS A 169 0.18 23.93 20.73
CA LYS A 169 1.56 24.11 21.24
C LYS A 169 1.89 23.23 22.46
N ALA A 170 0.89 22.82 23.22
CA ALA A 170 1.06 21.90 24.35
C ALA A 170 1.08 20.43 23.92
N GLY A 171 0.80 20.15 22.65
CA GLY A 171 0.75 18.80 22.07
C GLY A 171 -0.57 18.07 22.30
N ASN A 172 -1.64 18.80 22.60
CA ASN A 172 -2.99 18.25 22.69
C ASN A 172 -3.61 18.14 21.28
N LEU A 173 -4.29 17.03 21.01
CA LEU A 173 -5.06 16.85 19.80
C LEU A 173 -6.28 17.78 19.82
N LEU A 174 -6.37 18.68 18.83
CA LEU A 174 -7.38 19.74 18.79
C LEU A 174 -8.75 19.26 18.32
N VAL A 175 -8.78 18.26 17.42
CA VAL A 175 -9.99 17.64 16.87
C VAL A 175 -9.78 16.15 16.76
N PRO A 176 -10.85 15.32 16.71
CA PRO A 176 -10.70 13.88 16.46
C PRO A 176 -9.86 13.61 15.22
N PHE A 177 -9.01 12.59 15.26
CA PHE A 177 -8.23 12.15 14.12
C PHE A 177 -9.16 11.84 12.94
N ARG A 178 -9.02 12.56 11.81
CA ARG A 178 -9.77 12.32 10.57
C ARG A 178 -8.98 11.38 9.70
N THR A 179 -9.42 10.12 9.58
CA THR A 179 -8.71 9.10 8.81
C THR A 179 -8.91 9.27 7.29
N TRP A 180 -8.16 8.51 6.49
CA TRP A 180 -8.26 8.47 5.03
C TRP A 180 -9.67 8.12 4.50
N ARG A 181 -10.55 7.54 5.33
CA ARG A 181 -11.92 7.16 4.96
C ARG A 181 -12.90 8.33 4.89
N ASN A 182 -12.49 9.50 5.36
CA ASN A 182 -13.36 10.67 5.37
C ASN A 182 -13.41 11.35 4.01
N ASN A 183 -14.62 11.46 3.44
CA ASN A 183 -14.92 12.17 2.19
C ASN A 183 -15.69 13.46 2.50
N ILE A 184 -15.16 14.31 3.40
CA ILE A 184 -15.81 15.53 3.90
C ILE A 184 -15.10 16.80 3.44
N THR A 185 -14.23 16.70 2.43
CA THR A 185 -13.32 17.75 2.00
C THR A 185 -13.41 18.02 0.49
N GLU A 186 -14.57 17.78 -0.12
CA GLU A 186 -14.78 17.90 -1.56
C GLU A 186 -14.49 19.34 -2.04
N GLU A 187 -15.06 20.35 -1.38
CA GLU A 187 -14.86 21.75 -1.73
C GLU A 187 -13.38 22.17 -1.65
N ALA A 188 -12.70 21.76 -0.59
CA ALA A 188 -11.27 22.03 -0.42
C ALA A 188 -10.41 21.32 -1.46
N SER A 189 -10.73 20.08 -1.78
CA SER A 189 -10.06 19.26 -2.80
C SER A 189 -10.13 19.93 -4.17
N GLU A 190 -11.31 20.36 -4.60
CA GLU A 190 -11.53 21.05 -5.87
C GLU A 190 -10.77 22.39 -5.93
N LYS A 191 -10.95 23.25 -4.92
CA LYS A 191 -10.30 24.55 -4.87
C LYS A 191 -8.78 24.47 -4.86
N LEU A 192 -8.21 23.52 -4.10
CA LEU A 192 -6.76 23.31 -4.04
C LEU A 192 -6.23 22.71 -5.35
N THR A 193 -6.97 21.81 -5.98
CA THR A 193 -6.62 21.25 -7.29
C THR A 193 -6.51 22.37 -8.33
N ASP A 194 -7.48 23.27 -8.39
CA ASP A 194 -7.48 24.41 -9.30
C ASP A 194 -6.34 25.40 -8.97
N LEU A 195 -6.14 25.71 -7.68
CA LEU A 195 -5.13 26.65 -7.21
C LEU A 195 -3.71 26.18 -7.55
N PHE A 196 -3.43 24.90 -7.35
CA PHE A 196 -2.11 24.32 -7.53
C PHE A 196 -1.87 23.85 -8.98
N GLY A 197 -2.92 23.54 -9.74
CA GLY A 197 -2.79 22.81 -11.00
C GLY A 197 -2.25 21.38 -10.77
N PHE A 198 -2.59 20.79 -9.62
CA PHE A 198 -2.15 19.49 -9.16
C PHE A 198 -3.33 18.80 -8.47
N HIS A 199 -3.60 17.52 -8.78
CA HIS A 199 -4.74 16.83 -8.18
C HIS A 199 -4.54 16.63 -6.66
N ILE A 200 -5.49 17.15 -5.88
CA ILE A 200 -5.51 17.03 -4.42
C ILE A 200 -6.68 16.15 -4.00
N PRO A 201 -6.45 14.88 -3.66
CA PRO A 201 -7.50 13.98 -3.20
C PRO A 201 -8.11 14.42 -1.87
N GLN A 202 -9.40 14.15 -1.67
CA GLN A 202 -10.13 14.54 -0.46
C GLN A 202 -9.51 14.02 0.84
N ARG A 203 -8.84 12.88 0.80
CA ARG A 203 -8.23 12.21 1.98
C ARG A 203 -6.90 12.82 2.42
N TRP A 204 -6.31 13.73 1.64
CA TRP A 204 -5.02 14.35 1.97
C TRP A 204 -5.12 15.32 3.14
N THR A 205 -4.04 15.42 3.91
CA THR A 205 -3.97 16.28 5.09
C THR A 205 -4.28 17.74 4.77
N ILE A 206 -3.72 18.26 3.66
CA ILE A 206 -3.96 19.64 3.24
C ILE A 206 -5.41 19.91 2.84
N ALA A 207 -6.11 18.92 2.27
CA ALA A 207 -7.52 19.05 1.95
C ALA A 207 -8.37 19.16 3.24
N HIS A 208 -8.03 18.38 4.27
CA HIS A 208 -8.69 18.50 5.58
C HIS A 208 -8.41 19.82 6.28
N LEU A 209 -7.16 20.29 6.25
CA LEU A 209 -6.79 21.59 6.81
C LEU A 209 -7.55 22.72 6.09
N TYR A 210 -7.54 22.72 4.76
CA TYR A 210 -8.21 23.78 4.01
C TYR A 210 -9.73 23.72 4.17
N GLN A 211 -10.34 22.53 4.26
CA GLN A 211 -11.76 22.39 4.54
C GLN A 211 -12.12 22.93 5.93
N ALA A 212 -11.27 22.69 6.94
CA ALA A 212 -11.47 23.26 8.28
C ALA A 212 -11.40 24.80 8.25
N ILE A 213 -10.50 25.38 7.42
CA ILE A 213 -10.43 26.83 7.19
C ILE A 213 -11.70 27.34 6.50
N LEU A 214 -12.18 26.68 5.45
CA LEU A 214 -13.41 27.05 4.74
C LEU A 214 -14.64 27.01 5.65
N ASN A 215 -14.71 26.01 6.51
CA ASN A 215 -15.78 25.84 7.50
C ASN A 215 -15.69 26.84 8.67
N GLY A 216 -14.56 27.57 8.81
CA GLY A 216 -14.32 28.44 9.97
C GLY A 216 -14.20 27.66 11.29
N GLU A 217 -13.63 26.45 11.24
CA GLU A 217 -13.47 25.64 12.45
C GLU A 217 -12.51 26.29 13.44
N PRO A 218 -12.90 26.52 14.71
CA PRO A 218 -12.15 27.35 15.65
C PRO A 218 -10.74 26.83 15.98
N HIS A 219 -10.53 25.51 15.93
CA HIS A 219 -9.26 24.90 16.25
C HIS A 219 -8.12 25.32 15.31
N VAL A 220 -8.45 25.81 14.11
CA VAL A 220 -7.43 26.17 13.09
C VAL A 220 -6.51 27.29 13.59
N ALA A 221 -7.03 28.21 14.40
CA ALA A 221 -6.24 29.32 14.95
C ALA A 221 -5.18 28.85 15.97
N ASP A 222 -5.41 27.71 16.63
CA ASP A 222 -4.57 27.17 17.71
C ASP A 222 -3.58 26.11 17.20
N ILE A 223 -3.53 25.85 15.90
CA ILE A 223 -2.64 24.84 15.30
C ILE A 223 -1.18 25.25 15.47
N ASP A 224 -0.37 24.32 16.00
CA ASP A 224 1.09 24.39 16.09
C ASP A 224 1.77 23.26 15.32
N TYR A 225 1.04 22.16 15.08
CA TYR A 225 1.53 21.03 14.30
C TYR A 225 0.39 20.25 13.64
N VAL A 226 0.56 19.94 12.37
CA VAL A 226 -0.35 19.09 11.60
C VAL A 226 0.44 17.90 11.02
N THR A 227 -0.09 16.70 11.18
CA THR A 227 0.59 15.50 10.73
C THR A 227 -0.39 14.36 10.45
N THR A 228 0.14 13.20 10.08
CA THR A 228 -0.55 11.93 9.93
C THR A 228 -0.26 11.02 11.13
N LEU A 229 -0.87 9.82 11.13
CA LEU A 229 -0.63 8.84 12.19
C LEU A 229 0.85 8.44 12.28
N ALA A 230 1.51 8.18 11.14
CA ALA A 230 2.93 7.81 11.11
C ALA A 230 3.81 8.91 11.74
N GLY A 231 3.59 10.17 11.34
CA GLY A 231 4.32 11.32 11.88
C GLY A 231 4.01 11.59 13.36
N TYR A 232 2.77 11.36 13.80
CA TYR A 232 2.40 11.47 15.23
C TYR A 232 3.16 10.46 16.09
N ILE A 233 3.20 9.19 15.70
CA ILE A 233 3.95 8.16 16.44
C ILE A 233 5.44 8.49 16.47
N GLN A 234 6.04 8.85 15.33
CA GLN A 234 7.44 9.25 15.26
C GLN A 234 7.76 10.40 16.22
N TRP A 235 6.93 11.45 16.20
CA TRP A 235 7.10 12.59 17.09
C TRP A 235 7.06 12.18 18.57
N LYS A 236 6.12 11.33 18.97
CA LYS A 236 6.03 10.86 20.36
C LYS A 236 7.18 9.94 20.77
N MET A 237 7.78 9.21 19.83
CA MET A 237 8.92 8.34 20.10
C MET A 237 10.25 9.09 20.18
N THR A 238 10.43 10.15 19.37
CA THR A 238 11.72 10.81 19.19
C THR A 238 11.76 12.27 19.62
N GLY A 239 10.62 12.93 19.68
CA GLY A 239 10.51 14.39 19.79
C GLY A 239 10.61 15.12 18.45
N GLU A 240 11.00 14.43 17.36
CA GLU A 240 11.20 15.04 16.04
C GLU A 240 9.88 15.08 15.24
N ARG A 241 9.58 16.23 14.65
CA ARG A 241 8.38 16.46 13.80
C ARG A 241 8.73 16.20 12.32
N VAL A 242 8.94 14.95 12.00
CA VAL A 242 9.41 14.51 10.69
C VAL A 242 8.52 13.42 10.10
N VAL A 243 8.50 13.32 8.78
CA VAL A 243 7.90 12.21 8.02
C VAL A 243 8.77 11.83 6.85
N GLY A 244 8.66 10.60 6.36
CA GLY A 244 9.28 10.19 5.11
C GLY A 244 8.61 10.85 3.90
N VAL A 245 9.35 11.00 2.81
CA VAL A 245 8.89 11.69 1.61
C VAL A 245 7.68 11.01 0.97
N GLY A 246 7.59 9.68 1.09
CA GLY A 246 6.42 8.92 0.64
C GLY A 246 5.17 9.32 1.42
N GLU A 247 5.23 9.38 2.74
CA GLU A 247 4.13 9.84 3.60
C GLU A 247 3.82 11.31 3.38
N ALA A 248 4.85 12.16 3.28
CA ALA A 248 4.71 13.60 3.02
C ALA A 248 3.92 13.89 1.75
N SER A 249 4.06 13.04 0.72
CA SER A 249 3.34 13.18 -0.56
C SER A 249 1.83 12.99 -0.44
N GLY A 250 1.34 12.46 0.68
CA GLY A 250 -0.08 12.41 1.04
C GLY A 250 -0.51 13.51 2.00
N ILE A 251 0.41 14.34 2.44
CA ILE A 251 0.15 15.53 3.27
C ILE A 251 -0.03 16.75 2.37
N PHE A 252 0.96 17.01 1.52
CA PHE A 252 1.04 18.13 0.58
C PHE A 252 1.85 17.70 -0.66
N PRO A 253 1.65 18.32 -1.85
CA PRO A 253 2.42 17.98 -3.05
C PRO A 253 3.93 18.07 -2.86
N ILE A 254 4.65 17.04 -3.32
CA ILE A 254 6.11 16.92 -3.24
C ILE A 254 6.75 17.22 -4.59
N ASP A 255 7.77 18.09 -4.57
CA ASP A 255 8.72 18.26 -5.65
C ASP A 255 9.77 17.13 -5.60
N SER A 256 9.71 16.22 -6.57
CA SER A 256 10.63 15.09 -6.66
C SER A 256 12.08 15.47 -7.03
N GLU A 257 12.35 16.72 -7.39
CA GLU A 257 13.72 17.19 -7.62
C GLU A 257 14.41 17.58 -6.31
N THR A 258 13.64 18.15 -5.39
CA THR A 258 14.15 18.61 -4.08
C THR A 258 13.80 17.66 -2.93
N ASN A 259 12.90 16.70 -3.15
CA ASN A 259 12.33 15.81 -2.13
C ASN A 259 11.67 16.55 -0.96
N THR A 260 11.06 17.71 -1.24
CA THR A 260 10.31 18.48 -0.24
C THR A 260 9.04 19.05 -0.89
N TYR A 261 8.25 19.77 -0.12
CA TYR A 261 7.02 20.40 -0.62
C TYR A 261 7.30 21.41 -1.73
N PHE A 262 6.43 21.46 -2.75
CA PHE A 262 6.53 22.48 -3.81
C PHE A 262 6.44 23.90 -3.21
N ALA A 263 7.52 24.65 -3.31
CA ALA A 263 7.63 25.98 -2.69
C ALA A 263 6.61 26.98 -3.26
N ASP A 264 6.29 26.92 -4.56
CA ASP A 264 5.28 27.76 -5.20
C ASP A 264 3.86 27.42 -4.73
N MET A 265 3.55 26.14 -4.46
CA MET A 265 2.26 25.72 -3.96
C MET A 265 2.09 26.09 -2.48
N ILE A 266 3.15 26.01 -1.68
CA ILE A 266 3.17 26.53 -0.30
C ILE A 266 2.85 28.04 -0.30
N ALA A 267 3.52 28.81 -1.16
CA ALA A 267 3.28 30.25 -1.27
C ALA A 267 1.83 30.58 -1.69
N LYS A 268 1.30 29.85 -2.69
CA LYS A 268 -0.10 29.98 -3.10
C LYS A 268 -1.09 29.65 -1.99
N PHE A 269 -0.81 28.61 -1.20
CA PHE A 269 -1.65 28.26 -0.06
C PHE A 269 -1.64 29.36 1.00
N ASP A 270 -0.45 29.83 1.39
CA ASP A 270 -0.31 30.91 2.38
C ASP A 270 -1.01 32.20 1.90
N GLU A 271 -0.96 32.53 0.60
CA GLU A 271 -1.68 33.66 0.01
C GLU A 271 -3.20 33.45 0.08
N ALA A 272 -3.68 32.23 -0.24
CA ALA A 272 -5.12 31.91 -0.25
C ALA A 272 -5.77 32.00 1.14
N VAL A 273 -4.98 31.89 2.22
CA VAL A 273 -5.48 31.97 3.60
C VAL A 273 -5.04 33.23 4.34
N ALA A 274 -4.38 34.17 3.67
CA ALA A 274 -3.81 35.37 4.28
C ALA A 274 -4.87 36.27 4.96
N ASP A 275 -6.11 36.29 4.44
CA ASP A 275 -7.24 37.04 4.99
C ASP A 275 -7.67 36.55 6.37
N LYS A 276 -7.34 35.31 6.75
CA LYS A 276 -7.65 34.70 8.03
C LYS A 276 -6.72 35.16 9.16
N ALA A 277 -5.57 35.74 8.82
CA ALA A 277 -4.58 36.28 9.75
C ALA A 277 -4.13 35.28 10.84
N TYR A 278 -3.97 34.00 10.49
CA TYR A 278 -3.43 33.00 11.40
C TYR A 278 -1.99 33.35 11.82
N SER A 279 -1.61 32.93 13.03
CA SER A 279 -0.25 33.16 13.57
C SER A 279 0.81 32.25 12.96
N TRP A 280 0.42 31.31 12.09
CA TRP A 280 1.26 30.32 11.44
C TRP A 280 1.16 30.40 9.91
N LYS A 281 2.17 29.91 9.24
CA LYS A 281 2.19 29.60 7.82
C LYS A 281 2.27 28.08 7.60
N ALA A 282 2.02 27.63 6.38
CA ALA A 282 1.99 26.20 6.07
C ALA A 282 3.25 25.45 6.55
N LEU A 283 4.44 25.98 6.24
CA LEU A 283 5.71 25.34 6.64
C LEU A 283 5.98 25.36 8.15
N ASP A 284 5.34 26.24 8.91
CA ASP A 284 5.51 26.29 10.37
C ASP A 284 4.79 25.11 11.05
N VAL A 285 3.73 24.61 10.43
CA VAL A 285 2.86 23.58 11.03
C VAL A 285 2.97 22.21 10.37
N LEU A 286 3.53 22.11 9.16
CA LEU A 286 3.75 20.83 8.47
C LEU A 286 5.02 20.13 8.97
N PRO A 287 5.08 18.78 8.92
CA PRO A 287 6.27 18.03 9.28
C PRO A 287 7.44 18.30 8.32
N HIS A 288 8.65 18.20 8.83
CA HIS A 288 9.84 18.21 7.99
C HIS A 288 9.96 16.90 7.20
N VAL A 289 10.33 17.00 5.92
CA VAL A 289 10.39 15.84 5.01
C VAL A 289 11.78 15.24 5.00
N LEU A 290 11.86 13.93 5.14
CA LEU A 290 13.09 13.13 5.08
C LEU A 290 12.97 12.05 4.00
N THR A 291 14.09 11.59 3.46
CA THR A 291 14.12 10.46 2.53
C THR A 291 14.52 9.16 3.21
N ALA A 292 14.18 8.03 2.61
CA ALA A 292 14.59 6.73 3.12
C ALA A 292 16.11 6.65 3.29
N GLY A 293 16.56 6.31 4.50
CA GLY A 293 17.96 6.26 4.87
C GLY A 293 18.46 7.47 5.68
N ASP A 294 17.68 8.55 5.74
CA ASP A 294 17.99 9.68 6.60
C ASP A 294 17.77 9.32 8.08
N ASN A 295 18.45 10.06 8.96
CA ASN A 295 18.27 9.89 10.41
C ASN A 295 17.01 10.65 10.86
N ALA A 296 16.03 9.94 11.36
CA ALA A 296 14.76 10.51 11.86
C ALA A 296 14.71 10.62 13.39
N GLY A 297 15.87 10.69 14.04
CA GLY A 297 16.01 10.78 15.49
C GLY A 297 16.26 9.44 16.15
N VAL A 298 16.27 9.47 17.47
CA VAL A 298 16.49 8.29 18.32
C VAL A 298 15.35 8.15 19.32
N LEU A 299 15.08 6.91 19.71
CA LEU A 299 14.09 6.60 20.73
C LEU A 299 14.46 7.31 22.04
N THR A 300 13.60 8.19 22.53
CA THR A 300 13.78 8.87 23.81
C THR A 300 13.46 7.93 24.98
N LYS A 301 13.72 8.35 26.21
CA LYS A 301 13.31 7.58 27.40
C LYS A 301 11.79 7.54 27.51
N GLU A 302 11.15 8.65 27.22
CA GLU A 302 9.70 8.79 27.20
C GLU A 302 9.08 7.92 26.11
N GLY A 303 9.67 7.92 24.91
CA GLY A 303 9.24 7.06 23.80
C GLY A 303 9.41 5.56 24.10
N ALA A 304 10.51 5.18 24.75
CA ALA A 304 10.72 3.79 25.16
C ALA A 304 9.67 3.36 26.19
N ALA A 305 9.36 4.20 27.17
CA ALA A 305 8.32 3.93 28.17
C ALA A 305 6.90 3.90 27.57
N LEU A 306 6.64 4.69 26.51
CA LEU A 306 5.38 4.63 25.77
C LEU A 306 5.24 3.35 24.94
N LEU A 307 6.34 2.84 24.38
CA LEU A 307 6.32 1.63 23.54
C LEU A 307 6.30 0.36 24.39
N ASP A 308 7.18 0.28 25.38
CA ASP A 308 7.36 -0.90 26.25
C ASP A 308 6.92 -0.63 27.68
N MET A 309 5.70 -1.06 28.02
CA MET A 309 5.14 -0.95 29.37
C MET A 309 5.88 -1.80 30.41
N SER A 310 6.70 -2.77 30.01
CA SER A 310 7.54 -3.55 30.93
C SER A 310 8.78 -2.80 31.41
N GLY A 311 9.15 -1.70 30.70
CA GLY A 311 10.33 -0.89 30.99
C GLY A 311 11.67 -1.53 30.68
N ASN A 312 11.67 -2.61 29.90
CA ASN A 312 12.91 -3.30 29.49
C ASN A 312 13.59 -2.63 28.30
N LEU A 313 12.85 -1.94 27.42
CA LEU A 313 13.38 -1.34 26.20
C LEU A 313 14.22 -0.09 26.53
N GLU A 314 15.45 -0.09 26.05
CA GLU A 314 16.40 1.01 26.25
C GLU A 314 16.17 2.14 25.24
N ALA A 315 16.42 3.38 25.67
CA ALA A 315 16.46 4.55 24.81
C ALA A 315 17.72 4.58 23.91
N GLY A 316 17.73 5.48 22.91
CA GLY A 316 18.88 5.69 22.02
C GLY A 316 18.93 4.74 20.82
N ILE A 317 17.86 4.03 20.52
CA ILE A 317 17.71 3.24 19.30
C ILE A 317 17.40 4.19 18.14
N PRO A 318 18.12 4.12 16.99
CA PRO A 318 17.84 4.95 15.83
C PRO A 318 16.48 4.61 15.19
N LEU A 319 15.77 5.63 14.72
CA LEU A 319 14.53 5.48 13.98
C LEU A 319 14.70 5.88 12.52
N CYS A 320 14.02 5.12 11.63
CA CYS A 320 13.87 5.49 10.22
C CYS A 320 12.82 6.59 10.06
N PRO A 321 12.83 7.37 8.95
CA PRO A 321 11.70 8.21 8.58
C PRO A 321 10.41 7.38 8.53
N PRO A 322 9.33 7.83 9.21
CA PRO A 322 8.08 7.09 9.22
C PRO A 322 7.37 7.23 7.86
N GLU A 323 6.83 6.15 7.35
CA GLU A 323 6.26 6.09 6.00
C GLU A 323 4.80 5.63 6.02
N GLY A 324 4.10 5.90 4.92
CA GLY A 324 2.77 5.35 4.65
C GLY A 324 2.83 3.88 4.21
N ASP A 325 1.75 3.16 4.46
CA ASP A 325 1.59 1.74 4.08
C ASP A 325 1.76 1.50 2.57
N ALA A 326 1.37 2.47 1.73
CA ALA A 326 1.57 2.41 0.29
C ALA A 326 3.06 2.41 -0.09
N GLY A 327 3.86 3.32 0.47
CA GLY A 327 5.30 3.42 0.23
C GLY A 327 6.08 2.22 0.75
N THR A 328 5.79 1.76 1.97
CA THR A 328 6.39 0.56 2.55
C THR A 328 5.99 -0.70 1.78
N GLY A 329 4.75 -0.78 1.27
CA GLY A 329 4.29 -1.85 0.39
C GLY A 329 5.06 -1.90 -0.94
N MET A 330 5.43 -0.74 -1.52
CA MET A 330 6.31 -0.69 -2.69
C MET A 330 7.72 -1.19 -2.37
N ALA A 331 8.27 -0.84 -1.22
CA ALA A 331 9.57 -1.33 -0.78
C ALA A 331 9.54 -2.85 -0.55
N ALA A 332 8.52 -3.37 0.12
CA ALA A 332 8.34 -4.79 0.40
C ALA A 332 8.21 -5.64 -0.88
N THR A 333 7.60 -5.09 -1.94
CA THR A 333 7.45 -5.77 -3.24
C THR A 333 8.59 -5.46 -4.23
N ASN A 334 9.65 -4.76 -3.79
CA ASN A 334 10.77 -4.33 -4.63
C ASN A 334 10.33 -3.55 -5.89
N SER A 335 9.31 -2.71 -5.76
CA SER A 335 8.69 -1.94 -6.85
C SER A 335 8.93 -0.43 -6.74
N VAL A 336 10.08 -0.03 -6.21
CA VAL A 336 10.48 1.38 -6.00
C VAL A 336 11.32 1.97 -7.14
N ARG A 337 11.69 1.18 -8.14
CA ARG A 337 12.47 1.66 -9.29
C ARG A 337 11.56 2.27 -10.35
N VAL A 338 12.10 3.25 -11.06
CA VAL A 338 11.44 3.81 -12.24
C VAL A 338 11.00 2.70 -13.22
N ARG A 339 9.76 2.82 -13.73
CA ARG A 339 9.09 1.83 -14.60
C ARG A 339 8.76 0.50 -13.93
N THR A 340 8.79 0.43 -12.61
CA THR A 340 8.22 -0.67 -11.85
C THR A 340 6.95 -0.21 -11.14
N GLY A 341 6.21 -1.14 -10.58
CA GLY A 341 5.02 -0.83 -9.82
C GLY A 341 4.48 -2.06 -9.11
N ASN A 342 3.51 -1.85 -8.26
CA ASN A 342 2.78 -2.91 -7.59
C ASN A 342 1.26 -2.69 -7.70
N VAL A 343 0.52 -3.74 -7.46
CA VAL A 343 -0.94 -3.71 -7.32
C VAL A 343 -1.30 -4.28 -5.95
N SER A 344 -2.03 -3.51 -5.18
CA SER A 344 -2.64 -3.98 -3.93
C SER A 344 -4.13 -4.24 -4.19
N ALA A 345 -4.55 -5.50 -4.04
CA ALA A 345 -5.91 -5.94 -4.29
C ALA A 345 -6.55 -6.46 -3.01
N GLY A 346 -7.44 -5.67 -2.44
CA GLY A 346 -8.21 -5.98 -1.26
C GLY A 346 -9.69 -5.69 -1.49
N THR A 347 -10.38 -5.13 -0.50
CA THR A 347 -11.75 -4.60 -0.64
C THR A 347 -11.82 -3.57 -1.76
N SER A 348 -10.85 -2.66 -1.80
CA SER A 348 -10.50 -1.78 -2.91
C SER A 348 -9.26 -2.30 -3.65
N VAL A 349 -8.94 -1.71 -4.80
CA VAL A 349 -7.70 -2.01 -5.52
C VAL A 349 -7.00 -0.71 -5.89
N PHE A 350 -5.67 -0.70 -5.74
CA PHE A 350 -4.86 0.38 -6.28
C PHE A 350 -3.61 -0.16 -6.96
N ALA A 351 -3.18 0.55 -7.99
CA ALA A 351 -1.90 0.33 -8.64
C ALA A 351 -1.02 1.55 -8.46
N MET A 352 0.25 1.32 -8.14
CA MET A 352 1.27 2.35 -8.02
C MET A 352 2.35 2.09 -9.06
N ILE A 353 2.66 3.10 -9.88
CA ILE A 353 3.66 3.00 -10.95
C ILE A 353 4.68 4.12 -10.77
N VAL A 354 5.96 3.76 -10.62
CA VAL A 354 7.06 4.72 -10.50
C VAL A 354 7.34 5.33 -11.87
N LEU A 355 7.19 6.64 -11.96
CA LEU A 355 7.36 7.41 -13.18
C LEU A 355 8.81 7.92 -13.32
N GLU A 356 9.18 8.30 -14.56
CA GLU A 356 10.45 9.00 -14.83
C GLU A 356 10.37 10.49 -14.48
N LYS A 357 9.17 11.06 -14.52
CA LYS A 357 8.86 12.47 -14.21
C LYS A 357 7.38 12.62 -13.88
N ASN A 358 7.03 13.72 -13.26
CA ASN A 358 5.65 14.08 -12.97
C ASN A 358 4.78 14.11 -14.23
N LEU A 359 3.47 13.93 -14.07
CA LEU A 359 2.49 14.03 -15.14
C LEU A 359 2.47 15.47 -15.69
N SER A 360 2.26 15.61 -17.00
CA SER A 360 2.27 16.92 -17.69
C SER A 360 0.99 17.73 -17.50
N LYS A 361 -0.06 17.12 -16.96
CA LYS A 361 -1.36 17.74 -16.67
C LYS A 361 -2.07 17.01 -15.54
N VAL A 362 -3.07 17.65 -14.98
CA VAL A 362 -3.95 17.08 -13.97
C VAL A 362 -4.82 15.99 -14.57
N TYR A 363 -4.91 14.86 -13.87
CA TYR A 363 -5.85 13.77 -14.12
C TYR A 363 -6.57 13.48 -12.82
N PRO A 364 -7.88 13.73 -12.72
CA PRO A 364 -8.65 13.49 -11.48
C PRO A 364 -8.67 12.02 -11.05
N GLU A 365 -8.40 11.10 -11.97
CA GLU A 365 -8.38 9.66 -11.73
C GLU A 365 -7.03 9.15 -11.17
N ILE A 366 -6.03 10.03 -11.10
CA ILE A 366 -4.65 9.66 -10.75
C ILE A 366 -4.15 10.54 -9.62
N ASP A 367 -3.75 9.92 -8.53
CA ASP A 367 -3.06 10.59 -7.45
C ASP A 367 -1.55 10.57 -7.70
N MET A 368 -0.91 11.69 -7.52
CA MET A 368 0.55 11.79 -7.59
C MET A 368 1.12 11.74 -6.18
N VAL A 369 1.81 10.64 -5.87
CA VAL A 369 2.55 10.44 -4.62
C VAL A 369 4.02 10.15 -4.93
N THR A 370 4.83 9.77 -3.94
CA THR A 370 6.24 9.41 -4.16
C THR A 370 6.57 8.05 -3.56
N THR A 371 7.68 7.46 -4.02
CA THR A 371 8.34 6.37 -3.30
C THR A 371 9.01 6.90 -2.04
N PRO A 372 9.39 6.04 -1.07
CA PRO A 372 10.19 6.46 0.10
C PRO A 372 11.54 7.11 -0.24
N SER A 373 12.00 7.01 -1.48
CA SER A 373 13.21 7.67 -2.00
C SER A 373 12.93 8.92 -2.86
N GLY A 374 11.67 9.38 -2.93
CA GLY A 374 11.28 10.63 -3.61
C GLY A 374 10.97 10.51 -5.10
N HIS A 375 11.03 9.31 -5.71
CA HIS A 375 10.62 9.18 -7.11
C HIS A 375 9.11 9.37 -7.27
N PRO A 376 8.64 10.08 -8.31
CA PRO A 376 7.23 10.30 -8.53
C PRO A 376 6.50 9.00 -8.84
N VAL A 377 5.34 8.83 -8.27
CA VAL A 377 4.48 7.66 -8.43
C VAL A 377 3.10 8.10 -8.86
N ALA A 378 2.61 7.52 -9.95
CA ALA A 378 1.20 7.62 -10.30
C ALA A 378 0.43 6.48 -9.61
N MET A 379 -0.55 6.83 -8.80
CA MET A 379 -1.44 5.89 -8.14
C MET A 379 -2.84 5.98 -8.74
N VAL A 380 -3.33 4.85 -9.23
CA VAL A 380 -4.75 4.67 -9.59
C VAL A 380 -5.40 3.91 -8.46
N HIS A 381 -6.32 4.55 -7.75
CA HIS A 381 -7.07 3.93 -6.66
C HIS A 381 -8.52 3.72 -7.08
N CYS A 382 -9.04 2.51 -6.95
CA CYS A 382 -10.41 2.14 -7.25
C CYS A 382 -11.13 1.65 -6.00
N GLN A 383 -12.36 2.10 -5.79
CA GLN A 383 -13.12 1.82 -4.58
C GLN A 383 -13.61 0.37 -4.49
N ASN A 384 -13.71 -0.33 -5.63
CA ASN A 384 -14.31 -1.65 -5.71
C ASN A 384 -13.30 -2.68 -6.23
N CYS A 385 -13.17 -3.81 -5.53
CA CYS A 385 -12.40 -4.97 -5.99
C CYS A 385 -13.01 -6.28 -5.50
N THR A 386 -12.67 -6.74 -4.29
CA THR A 386 -13.06 -8.08 -3.83
C THR A 386 -14.42 -8.13 -3.14
N SER A 387 -15.08 -7.02 -2.83
CA SER A 387 -16.34 -7.01 -2.08
C SER A 387 -17.42 -7.84 -2.76
N ASP A 388 -17.62 -7.65 -4.07
CA ASP A 388 -18.59 -8.42 -4.84
C ASP A 388 -18.16 -9.89 -5.03
N LEU A 389 -16.87 -10.14 -5.25
CA LEU A 389 -16.31 -11.49 -5.27
C LEU A 389 -16.56 -12.24 -3.97
N ASN A 390 -16.40 -11.57 -2.83
CA ASN A 390 -16.68 -12.14 -1.51
C ASN A 390 -18.16 -12.52 -1.35
N ALA A 391 -19.07 -11.66 -1.84
CA ALA A 391 -20.50 -11.94 -1.82
C ALA A 391 -20.83 -13.21 -2.63
N TRP A 392 -20.28 -13.35 -3.84
CA TRP A 392 -20.49 -14.54 -4.67
C TRP A 392 -19.87 -15.81 -4.06
N VAL A 393 -18.63 -15.71 -3.52
CA VAL A 393 -18.00 -16.85 -2.85
C VAL A 393 -18.78 -17.28 -1.61
N ASN A 394 -19.33 -16.33 -0.85
CA ASN A 394 -20.17 -16.64 0.30
C ASN A 394 -21.47 -17.33 -0.13
N LEU A 395 -22.09 -16.88 -1.24
CA LEU A 395 -23.27 -17.55 -1.79
C LEU A 395 -22.95 -19.00 -2.20
N PHE A 396 -21.81 -19.26 -2.84
CA PHE A 396 -21.39 -20.63 -3.16
C PHE A 396 -21.07 -21.47 -1.92
N ARG A 397 -20.55 -20.84 -0.87
CA ARG A 397 -20.36 -21.52 0.42
C ARG A 397 -21.70 -21.95 1.05
N GLU A 398 -22.68 -21.04 1.09
CA GLU A 398 -24.00 -21.33 1.60
C GLU A 398 -24.68 -22.44 0.78
N PHE A 399 -24.54 -22.40 -0.56
CA PHE A 399 -25.01 -23.49 -1.42
C PHE A 399 -24.37 -24.83 -1.04
N ALA A 400 -23.04 -24.89 -0.87
CA ALA A 400 -22.33 -26.13 -0.47
C ALA A 400 -22.83 -26.65 0.89
N GLN A 401 -22.99 -25.75 1.87
CA GLN A 401 -23.50 -26.10 3.20
C GLN A 401 -24.94 -26.64 3.15
N THR A 402 -25.78 -26.13 2.27
CA THR A 402 -27.15 -26.65 2.06
C THR A 402 -27.16 -28.13 1.67
N PHE A 403 -26.10 -28.61 1.02
CA PHE A 403 -25.91 -30.02 0.67
C PHE A 403 -25.00 -30.78 1.64
N GLY A 404 -24.73 -30.22 2.82
CA GLY A 404 -23.92 -30.87 3.87
C GLY A 404 -22.44 -30.94 3.56
N MET A 405 -21.94 -30.10 2.64
CA MET A 405 -20.52 -30.03 2.31
C MET A 405 -19.82 -28.94 3.14
N GLU A 406 -18.83 -29.35 3.92
CA GLU A 406 -17.95 -28.43 4.66
C GLU A 406 -16.72 -28.13 3.80
N ILE A 407 -16.58 -26.86 3.38
CA ILE A 407 -15.43 -26.39 2.58
C ILE A 407 -14.85 -25.14 3.26
N SER A 408 -13.55 -25.13 3.53
CA SER A 408 -12.91 -23.93 4.08
C SER A 408 -13.01 -22.76 3.09
N THR A 409 -13.10 -21.55 3.62
CA THR A 409 -13.20 -20.34 2.79
C THR A 409 -12.01 -20.24 1.83
N ASN A 410 -10.79 -20.53 2.30
CA ASN A 410 -9.58 -20.47 1.48
C ASN A 410 -9.58 -21.50 0.34
N ASP A 411 -10.03 -22.75 0.61
CA ASP A 411 -10.14 -23.78 -0.42
C ASP A 411 -11.19 -23.40 -1.46
N LEU A 412 -12.30 -22.81 -1.01
CA LEU A 412 -13.36 -22.39 -1.92
C LEU A 412 -12.88 -21.27 -2.86
N PHE A 413 -12.21 -20.23 -2.32
CA PHE A 413 -11.59 -19.19 -3.14
C PHE A 413 -10.60 -19.78 -4.14
N GLY A 414 -9.68 -20.64 -3.67
CA GLY A 414 -8.68 -21.26 -4.53
C GLY A 414 -9.29 -22.08 -5.66
N LYS A 415 -10.33 -22.87 -5.38
CA LYS A 415 -11.03 -23.68 -6.40
C LYS A 415 -11.80 -22.81 -7.41
N LEU A 416 -12.52 -21.81 -6.93
CA LEU A 416 -13.31 -20.92 -7.79
C LEU A 416 -12.42 -20.05 -8.69
N TYR A 417 -11.33 -19.51 -8.16
CA TYR A 417 -10.37 -18.72 -8.96
C TYR A 417 -9.65 -19.57 -10.00
N ASN A 418 -9.22 -20.79 -9.63
CA ASN A 418 -8.65 -21.71 -10.62
C ASN A 418 -9.68 -22.11 -11.68
N LYS A 419 -10.95 -22.27 -11.30
CA LYS A 419 -12.02 -22.57 -12.27
C LYS A 419 -12.22 -21.45 -13.29
N ALA A 420 -12.02 -20.18 -12.89
CA ALA A 420 -12.09 -19.05 -13.83
C ALA A 420 -11.06 -19.11 -14.96
N LEU A 421 -9.92 -19.79 -14.75
CA LEU A 421 -8.90 -19.98 -15.81
C LEU A 421 -9.39 -20.83 -16.99
N GLU A 422 -10.38 -21.70 -16.75
CA GLU A 422 -11.00 -22.53 -17.79
C GLU A 422 -12.06 -21.78 -18.59
N GLY A 423 -12.41 -20.54 -18.22
CA GLY A 423 -13.40 -19.72 -18.91
C GLY A 423 -12.95 -19.26 -20.29
N ASP A 424 -13.91 -18.99 -21.17
CA ASP A 424 -13.65 -18.42 -22.49
C ASP A 424 -13.03 -17.00 -22.35
N ALA A 425 -12.21 -16.59 -23.31
CA ALA A 425 -11.49 -15.30 -23.25
C ALA A 425 -12.43 -14.07 -23.19
N ASP A 426 -13.63 -14.21 -23.76
CA ASP A 426 -14.70 -13.22 -23.75
C ASP A 426 -15.72 -13.46 -22.62
N CYS A 427 -15.38 -14.31 -21.64
CA CYS A 427 -16.28 -14.75 -20.56
C CYS A 427 -17.56 -15.43 -21.07
N GLY A 428 -17.56 -15.97 -22.29
CA GLY A 428 -18.73 -16.61 -22.88
C GLY A 428 -19.91 -15.64 -23.17
N GLY A 429 -19.64 -14.36 -23.36
CA GLY A 429 -20.63 -13.32 -23.59
C GLY A 429 -21.32 -12.81 -22.31
N LEU A 430 -20.79 -13.14 -21.12
CA LEU A 430 -21.28 -12.62 -19.84
C LEU A 430 -20.73 -11.21 -19.60
N LEU A 431 -21.52 -10.36 -18.93
CA LEU A 431 -21.18 -9.02 -18.52
C LEU A 431 -21.44 -8.84 -17.02
N ALA A 432 -20.54 -8.14 -16.35
CA ALA A 432 -20.72 -7.75 -14.96
C ALA A 432 -20.00 -6.43 -14.67
N TYR A 433 -20.49 -5.70 -13.67
CA TYR A 433 -19.72 -4.64 -12.98
C TYR A 433 -20.08 -4.63 -11.49
N ASN A 434 -19.10 -4.24 -10.67
CA ASN A 434 -19.14 -4.41 -9.23
C ASN A 434 -19.15 -3.09 -8.46
N TYR A 435 -19.70 -2.02 -8.99
CA TYR A 435 -19.71 -0.68 -8.39
C TYR A 435 -20.54 -0.63 -7.10
N PHE A 436 -20.03 -1.29 -6.07
CA PHE A 436 -20.70 -1.43 -4.78
C PHE A 436 -20.82 -0.09 -4.05
N SER A 437 -19.75 0.73 -4.12
CA SER A 437 -19.62 2.00 -3.41
C SER A 437 -19.54 3.21 -4.35
N GLY A 438 -20.03 3.07 -5.60
CA GLY A 438 -19.65 3.99 -6.65
C GLY A 438 -18.24 3.71 -7.17
N GLU A 439 -17.75 4.46 -8.15
CA GLU A 439 -16.39 4.32 -8.69
C GLU A 439 -15.96 5.63 -9.37
N HIS A 440 -15.16 6.43 -8.69
CA HIS A 440 -14.73 7.75 -9.18
C HIS A 440 -13.90 7.67 -10.45
N VAL A 441 -13.07 6.62 -10.63
CA VAL A 441 -12.27 6.41 -11.85
C VAL A 441 -13.12 6.32 -13.11
N THR A 442 -14.37 5.92 -12.97
CA THR A 442 -15.34 5.81 -14.06
C THR A 442 -16.51 6.81 -13.94
N GLY A 443 -16.45 7.75 -12.98
CA GLY A 443 -17.40 8.84 -12.83
C GLY A 443 -18.76 8.45 -12.21
N PHE A 444 -18.82 7.40 -11.40
CA PHE A 444 -20.04 6.95 -10.73
C PHE A 444 -19.98 7.28 -9.24
N ASN A 445 -20.85 8.15 -8.76
CA ASN A 445 -20.96 8.48 -7.33
C ASN A 445 -21.68 7.39 -6.53
N GLU A 446 -22.63 6.70 -7.16
CA GLU A 446 -23.33 5.55 -6.61
C GLU A 446 -23.20 4.35 -7.55
N GLY A 447 -23.31 3.14 -7.00
CA GLY A 447 -23.26 1.94 -7.79
C GLY A 447 -24.22 0.86 -7.32
N ARG A 448 -24.46 -0.07 -8.21
CA ARG A 448 -25.15 -1.34 -7.94
C ARG A 448 -24.40 -2.42 -8.69
N PRO A 449 -23.94 -3.49 -8.03
CA PRO A 449 -23.40 -4.65 -8.74
C PRO A 449 -24.44 -5.18 -9.71
N VAL A 450 -24.03 -5.44 -10.95
CA VAL A 450 -24.91 -5.98 -12.00
C VAL A 450 -24.21 -7.14 -12.68
N PHE A 451 -24.98 -8.21 -12.85
CA PHE A 451 -24.63 -9.33 -13.70
C PHE A 451 -25.68 -9.45 -14.82
N ALA A 452 -25.23 -9.50 -16.06
CA ALA A 452 -26.07 -9.58 -17.23
C ALA A 452 -25.60 -10.65 -18.21
N ARG A 453 -26.53 -11.25 -18.94
CA ARG A 453 -26.25 -12.22 -19.99
C ARG A 453 -27.26 -12.15 -21.12
N THR A 454 -26.85 -12.51 -22.32
CA THR A 454 -27.73 -12.74 -23.45
C THR A 454 -28.27 -14.18 -23.44
N PRO A 455 -29.37 -14.50 -24.17
CA PRO A 455 -29.88 -15.86 -24.24
C PRO A 455 -28.90 -16.90 -24.77
N ASP A 456 -27.96 -16.49 -25.62
CA ASP A 456 -26.94 -17.33 -26.27
C ASP A 456 -25.62 -17.37 -25.52
N ALA A 457 -25.49 -16.66 -24.39
CA ALA A 457 -24.29 -16.66 -23.59
C ALA A 457 -23.97 -18.06 -23.03
N LYS A 458 -22.68 -18.43 -23.00
CA LYS A 458 -22.20 -19.66 -22.36
C LYS A 458 -22.14 -19.48 -20.85
N PHE A 459 -23.29 -19.63 -20.19
CA PHE A 459 -23.42 -19.48 -18.74
C PHE A 459 -22.99 -20.75 -18.02
N ASN A 460 -21.76 -20.77 -17.52
CA ASN A 460 -21.19 -21.81 -16.69
C ASN A 460 -20.32 -21.20 -15.58
N LEU A 461 -19.93 -22.01 -14.61
CA LEU A 461 -19.16 -21.54 -13.44
C LEU A 461 -17.81 -20.90 -13.82
N ALA A 462 -17.13 -21.44 -14.83
CA ALA A 462 -15.84 -20.91 -15.28
C ALA A 462 -15.97 -19.49 -15.85
N ASN A 463 -16.92 -19.28 -16.76
CA ASN A 463 -17.20 -17.98 -17.35
C ASN A 463 -17.76 -16.99 -16.31
N PHE A 464 -18.62 -17.45 -15.41
CA PHE A 464 -19.16 -16.64 -14.33
C PHE A 464 -18.04 -16.12 -13.42
N MET A 465 -17.16 -16.98 -12.95
CA MET A 465 -16.04 -16.57 -12.10
C MET A 465 -15.07 -15.67 -12.85
N ARG A 466 -14.81 -15.95 -14.15
CA ARG A 466 -13.91 -15.15 -14.96
C ARG A 466 -14.41 -13.72 -15.16
N VAL A 467 -15.69 -13.52 -15.48
CA VAL A 467 -16.25 -12.17 -15.65
C VAL A 467 -16.23 -11.37 -14.35
N ASN A 468 -16.49 -12.00 -13.21
CA ASN A 468 -16.43 -11.32 -11.91
C ASN A 468 -14.99 -10.96 -11.49
N LEU A 469 -14.01 -11.81 -11.82
CA LEU A 469 -12.59 -11.47 -11.64
C LEU A 469 -12.15 -10.32 -12.56
N PHE A 470 -12.58 -10.30 -13.82
CA PHE A 470 -12.26 -9.20 -14.73
C PHE A 470 -12.88 -7.88 -14.27
N THR A 471 -14.13 -7.94 -13.82
CA THR A 471 -14.86 -6.78 -13.33
C THR A 471 -14.22 -6.17 -12.09
N SER A 472 -13.68 -7.00 -11.17
CA SER A 472 -13.01 -6.50 -9.96
C SER A 472 -11.76 -5.66 -10.26
N LEU A 473 -11.21 -5.77 -11.47
CA LEU A 473 -10.05 -5.03 -11.96
C LEU A 473 -10.36 -4.09 -13.13
N GLY A 474 -11.63 -3.99 -13.50
CA GLY A 474 -12.06 -3.22 -14.67
C GLY A 474 -11.79 -1.73 -14.55
N ALA A 475 -12.15 -1.12 -13.43
CA ALA A 475 -11.89 0.29 -13.14
C ALA A 475 -10.37 0.59 -13.10
N LEU A 476 -9.60 -0.29 -12.44
CA LEU A 476 -8.14 -0.17 -12.42
C LEU A 476 -7.55 -0.16 -13.84
N LYS A 477 -8.07 -1.01 -14.74
CA LYS A 477 -7.65 -1.03 -16.13
C LYS A 477 -7.91 0.29 -16.85
N VAL A 478 -9.05 0.95 -16.57
CA VAL A 478 -9.38 2.27 -17.12
C VAL A 478 -8.35 3.31 -16.70
N GLY A 479 -8.05 3.39 -15.41
CA GLY A 479 -7.04 4.31 -14.89
C GLY A 479 -5.63 4.04 -15.44
N LEU A 480 -5.22 2.76 -15.53
CA LEU A 480 -3.93 2.39 -16.13
C LEU A 480 -3.84 2.74 -17.62
N ASP A 481 -4.96 2.68 -18.36
CA ASP A 481 -5.00 3.09 -19.78
C ASP A 481 -4.80 4.61 -19.94
N ILE A 482 -5.11 5.43 -18.94
CA ILE A 482 -4.82 6.87 -18.92
C ILE A 482 -3.31 7.09 -18.84
N LEU A 483 -2.61 6.35 -17.98
CA LEU A 483 -1.14 6.43 -17.83
C LEU A 483 -0.37 5.94 -19.06
N MET A 484 -0.99 5.16 -19.93
CA MET A 484 -0.37 4.61 -21.14
C MET A 484 -0.48 5.52 -22.36
N LYS A 485 -1.22 6.62 -22.27
CA LYS A 485 -1.41 7.64 -23.33
C LYS A 485 -0.37 8.74 -23.25
#